data_fbd24ea28ddddebac24e8b535bebec57
#
_entry.id   fbd24ea28ddddebac24e8b535bebec57
#
_cell.length_a   1.000
_cell.length_b   1.000
_cell.length_c   1.000
_cell.angle_alpha   90.00
_cell.angle_beta   90.00
_cell.angle_gamma   90.00
#
_symmetry.space_group_name_H-M   'P 1'
#
loop_
_entity.id
_entity.type
_entity.pdbx_description
1 polymer ?
#
loop_
_entity_poly.entity_id
_entity_poly.type
_entity_poly.pdbx_seq_one_letter_code
_entity_poly.pdbx_strand_id
1 'polypeptide(L)'
;MEAIILAGGLGTRLRSAVPSLPKPMAPIKGKPFLGYLFDYWLHQGIKHFILSVGYKCEVIRQRFGTKHKDADVNYAIENEPLGTGGGLLLAIKQLRSKEPFLLLNGDTFFAVNLNNLSQHHKNCRSDMTLSLVETKNNKRYSSVLLDKHGLVYSIDSPTDSSKTSIANGGVYMIESNLFSKHQKTSPKKCSLEEELLPQLLIQKKRIAGFVSKDSFVDIGIPHDYNLAADILSQHV
;
A
#
# COMPACT_ATOMS: atom_id res chain seq x y z
N MET A 1 -2.49 15.62 -5.19
CA MET A 1 -2.37 14.58 -4.14
C MET A 1 -1.05 13.84 -4.32
N GLU A 2 -0.45 13.33 -3.25
CA GLU A 2 0.82 12.60 -3.23
C GLU A 2 0.58 11.14 -2.87
N ALA A 3 1.49 10.24 -3.26
CA ALA A 3 1.41 8.83 -2.90
C ALA A 3 2.75 8.33 -2.33
N ILE A 4 2.69 7.59 -1.23
CA ILE A 4 3.80 6.82 -0.68
C ILE A 4 3.63 5.38 -1.13
N ILE A 5 4.71 4.74 -1.63
CA ILE A 5 4.70 3.33 -2.00
C ILE A 5 5.72 2.59 -1.12
N LEU A 6 5.26 1.57 -0.40
CA LEU A 6 6.10 0.72 0.44
C LEU A 6 6.79 -0.34 -0.41
N ALA A 7 8.06 -0.14 -0.72
CA ALA A 7 8.85 -0.96 -1.63
C ALA A 7 10.16 -1.51 -0.99
N GLY A 8 10.30 -1.42 0.35
CA GLY A 8 11.51 -1.80 1.09
C GLY A 8 11.63 -3.28 1.45
N GLY A 9 10.57 -4.06 1.25
CA GLY A 9 10.50 -5.45 1.70
C GLY A 9 11.47 -6.41 1.01
N LEU A 10 11.91 -7.45 1.75
CA LEU A 10 12.86 -8.47 1.26
C LEU A 10 12.28 -9.41 0.19
N GLY A 11 10.95 -9.50 0.05
CA GLY A 11 10.27 -10.28 -0.98
C GLY A 11 10.56 -11.80 -0.95
N THR A 12 10.83 -12.38 0.21
CA THR A 12 11.35 -13.76 0.36
C THR A 12 10.48 -14.83 -0.27
N ARG A 13 9.15 -14.68 -0.21
CA ARG A 13 8.18 -15.67 -0.75
C ARG A 13 8.14 -15.72 -2.29
N LEU A 14 8.53 -14.64 -2.98
CA LEU A 14 8.56 -14.58 -4.45
C LEU A 14 9.96 -14.93 -5.02
N ARG A 15 10.97 -15.16 -4.18
CA ARG A 15 12.36 -15.42 -4.63
C ARG A 15 12.50 -16.64 -5.53
N SER A 16 11.61 -17.64 -5.41
CA SER A 16 11.60 -18.80 -6.31
C SER A 16 11.29 -18.41 -7.76
N ALA A 17 10.45 -17.41 -7.98
CA ALA A 17 10.08 -16.91 -9.30
C ALA A 17 10.95 -15.73 -9.76
N VAL A 18 11.41 -14.88 -8.81
CA VAL A 18 12.19 -13.66 -9.09
C VAL A 18 13.38 -13.58 -8.12
N PRO A 19 14.45 -14.37 -8.34
CA PRO A 19 15.52 -14.53 -7.36
C PRO A 19 16.44 -13.29 -7.22
N SER A 20 16.61 -12.51 -8.28
CA SER A 20 17.64 -11.48 -8.38
C SER A 20 17.12 -10.04 -8.22
N LEU A 21 15.82 -9.81 -8.23
CA LEU A 21 15.22 -8.47 -8.18
C LEU A 21 14.44 -8.24 -6.87
N PRO A 22 14.31 -6.99 -6.38
CA PRO A 22 13.35 -6.68 -5.34
C PRO A 22 11.93 -6.89 -5.86
N LYS A 23 11.01 -7.34 -5.01
CA LYS A 23 9.65 -7.75 -5.38
C LYS A 23 8.89 -6.70 -6.24
N PRO A 24 8.94 -5.39 -5.95
CA PRO A 24 8.31 -4.39 -6.81
C PRO A 24 8.88 -4.31 -8.23
N MET A 25 10.07 -4.86 -8.45
CA MET A 25 10.72 -4.92 -9.76
C MET A 25 10.45 -6.23 -10.51
N ALA A 26 9.62 -7.12 -9.97
CA ALA A 26 9.24 -8.36 -10.65
C ALA A 26 8.68 -8.05 -12.05
N PRO A 27 9.23 -8.66 -13.14
CA PRO A 27 8.86 -8.31 -14.51
C PRO A 27 7.53 -8.99 -14.88
N ILE A 28 6.55 -8.21 -15.31
CA ILE A 28 5.28 -8.68 -15.84
C ILE A 28 5.18 -8.18 -17.28
N LYS A 29 5.14 -9.10 -18.26
CA LYS A 29 5.20 -8.76 -19.70
C LYS A 29 6.33 -7.77 -20.03
N GLY A 30 7.51 -7.94 -19.42
CA GLY A 30 8.69 -7.10 -19.65
C GLY A 30 8.71 -5.73 -18.94
N LYS A 31 7.68 -5.37 -18.21
CA LYS A 31 7.59 -4.14 -17.42
C LYS A 31 7.64 -4.46 -15.93
N PRO A 32 8.42 -3.75 -15.08
CA PRO A 32 8.39 -3.92 -13.64
C PRO A 32 6.98 -3.71 -13.06
N PHE A 33 6.60 -4.51 -12.07
CA PHE A 33 5.29 -4.37 -11.38
C PHE A 33 5.07 -2.95 -10.84
N LEU A 34 6.09 -2.35 -10.25
CA LEU A 34 6.05 -0.96 -9.78
C LEU A 34 5.70 0.04 -10.89
N GLY A 35 6.10 -0.24 -12.13
CA GLY A 35 5.75 0.57 -13.29
C GLY A 35 4.25 0.55 -13.63
N TYR A 36 3.55 -0.54 -13.33
CA TYR A 36 2.09 -0.61 -13.45
C TYR A 36 1.42 0.21 -12.34
N LEU A 37 1.93 0.15 -11.10
CA LEU A 37 1.42 1.00 -10.00
C LEU A 37 1.57 2.48 -10.33
N PHE A 38 2.75 2.89 -10.80
CA PHE A 38 2.97 4.28 -11.22
C PHE A 38 1.99 4.71 -12.30
N ASP A 39 1.87 3.94 -13.38
CA ASP A 39 1.02 4.33 -14.51
C ASP A 39 -0.45 4.41 -14.11
N TYR A 40 -0.94 3.45 -13.31
CA TYR A 40 -2.32 3.46 -12.82
C TYR A 40 -2.64 4.71 -12.01
N TRP A 41 -1.81 5.03 -11.02
CA TRP A 41 -2.06 6.17 -10.14
C TRP A 41 -1.75 7.52 -10.81
N LEU A 42 -0.80 7.54 -11.75
CA LEU A 42 -0.53 8.70 -12.59
C LEU A 42 -1.74 9.08 -13.45
N HIS A 43 -2.42 8.10 -14.08
CA HIS A 43 -3.65 8.33 -14.83
C HIS A 43 -4.78 8.88 -13.95
N GLN A 44 -4.78 8.61 -12.66
CA GLN A 44 -5.72 9.17 -11.71
C GLN A 44 -5.28 10.53 -11.12
N GLY A 45 -4.18 11.10 -11.60
CA GLY A 45 -3.75 12.46 -11.26
C GLY A 45 -2.73 12.55 -10.12
N ILE A 46 -2.14 11.44 -9.67
CA ILE A 46 -0.99 11.49 -8.74
C ILE A 46 0.25 11.97 -9.52
N LYS A 47 0.89 13.04 -9.04
CA LYS A 47 2.05 13.67 -9.69
C LYS A 47 3.32 13.66 -8.85
N HIS A 48 3.26 13.15 -7.62
CA HIS A 48 4.41 13.00 -6.75
C HIS A 48 4.33 11.67 -6.00
N PHE A 49 5.36 10.85 -6.20
CA PHE A 49 5.51 9.57 -5.54
C PHE A 49 6.71 9.59 -4.60
N ILE A 50 6.56 9.02 -3.42
CA ILE A 50 7.61 8.82 -2.43
C ILE A 50 7.75 7.32 -2.23
N LEU A 51 8.88 6.75 -2.62
CA LEU A 51 9.15 5.32 -2.46
C LEU A 51 9.90 5.08 -1.15
N SER A 52 9.30 4.34 -0.21
CA SER A 52 10.04 3.75 0.90
C SER A 52 10.76 2.51 0.40
N VAL A 53 12.09 2.55 0.35
CA VAL A 53 12.93 1.53 -0.27
C VAL A 53 14.05 1.09 0.67
N GLY A 54 14.41 -0.18 0.63
CA GLY A 54 15.49 -0.76 1.42
C GLY A 54 16.30 -1.75 0.59
N TYR A 55 15.89 -3.01 0.60
CA TYR A 55 16.57 -4.08 -0.12
C TYR A 55 16.71 -3.78 -1.62
N LYS A 56 17.94 -3.72 -2.13
CA LYS A 56 18.28 -3.43 -3.53
C LYS A 56 17.63 -2.13 -4.06
N CYS A 57 17.61 -1.10 -3.22
CA CYS A 57 17.03 0.20 -3.59
C CYS A 57 17.70 0.82 -4.83
N GLU A 58 18.98 0.51 -5.06
CA GLU A 58 19.74 0.95 -6.24
C GLU A 58 19.11 0.49 -7.56
N VAL A 59 18.54 -0.72 -7.60
CA VAL A 59 17.87 -1.26 -8.80
C VAL A 59 16.61 -0.45 -9.12
N ILE A 60 15.83 -0.10 -8.09
CA ILE A 60 14.63 0.72 -8.25
C ILE A 60 15.01 2.14 -8.69
N ARG A 61 16.01 2.75 -8.03
CA ARG A 61 16.48 4.10 -8.34
C ARG A 61 17.09 4.20 -9.74
N GLN A 62 17.87 3.21 -10.17
CA GLN A 62 18.42 3.19 -11.52
C GLN A 62 17.33 3.09 -12.59
N ARG A 63 16.25 2.35 -12.32
CA ARG A 63 15.16 2.17 -13.29
C ARG A 63 14.23 3.38 -13.41
N PHE A 64 13.90 4.04 -12.30
CA PHE A 64 12.88 5.09 -12.27
C PHE A 64 13.45 6.51 -12.12
N GLY A 65 14.70 6.65 -11.66
CA GLY A 65 15.34 7.96 -11.46
C GLY A 65 14.54 8.86 -10.51
N THR A 66 14.53 10.16 -10.80
CA THR A 66 13.79 11.16 -10.03
C THR A 66 12.46 11.56 -10.69
N LYS A 67 12.15 10.97 -11.85
CA LYS A 67 10.90 11.21 -12.59
C LYS A 67 10.42 9.94 -13.27
N HIS A 68 9.11 9.73 -13.24
CA HIS A 68 8.43 8.73 -14.07
C HIS A 68 7.36 9.43 -14.90
N LYS A 69 7.58 9.52 -16.23
CA LYS A 69 6.77 10.37 -17.12
C LYS A 69 6.75 11.82 -16.58
N ASP A 70 5.58 12.36 -16.27
CA ASP A 70 5.38 13.71 -15.77
C ASP A 70 5.26 13.80 -14.22
N ALA A 71 5.46 12.68 -13.50
CA ALA A 71 5.47 12.65 -12.05
C ALA A 71 6.87 12.71 -11.46
N ASP A 72 7.03 13.43 -10.34
CA ASP A 72 8.23 13.41 -9.51
C ASP A 72 8.32 12.12 -8.70
N VAL A 73 9.53 11.60 -8.53
CA VAL A 73 9.81 10.40 -7.71
C VAL A 73 10.89 10.73 -6.67
N ASN A 74 10.54 10.63 -5.40
CA ASN A 74 11.45 10.77 -4.27
C ASN A 74 11.65 9.40 -3.59
N TYR A 75 12.73 9.28 -2.80
CA TYR A 75 13.12 8.03 -2.14
C TYR A 75 13.37 8.24 -0.65
N ALA A 76 12.60 7.57 0.19
CA ALA A 76 12.86 7.40 1.60
C ALA A 76 13.64 6.09 1.80
N ILE A 77 14.97 6.19 1.99
CA ILE A 77 15.87 5.03 2.00
C ILE A 77 15.98 4.49 3.42
N GLU A 78 15.63 3.21 3.58
CA GLU A 78 15.76 2.46 4.83
C GLU A 78 17.20 1.91 4.92
N ASN A 79 18.00 2.36 5.90
CA ASN A 79 19.35 1.82 6.15
C ASN A 79 19.30 0.41 6.74
N GLU A 80 18.21 0.09 7.42
CA GLU A 80 17.87 -1.23 7.96
C GLU A 80 16.37 -1.49 7.75
N PRO A 81 15.90 -2.75 7.73
CA PRO A 81 14.49 -3.05 7.51
C PRO A 81 13.60 -2.45 8.61
N LEU A 82 12.79 -1.45 8.27
CA LEU A 82 11.92 -0.73 9.21
C LEU A 82 10.50 -1.32 9.30
N GLY A 83 10.13 -2.25 8.41
CA GLY A 83 8.76 -2.76 8.32
C GLY A 83 7.82 -1.74 7.67
N THR A 84 6.55 -2.13 7.47
CA THR A 84 5.55 -1.30 6.77
C THR A 84 5.26 0.01 7.48
N GLY A 85 5.13 -0.03 8.80
CA GLY A 85 4.91 1.16 9.63
C GLY A 85 6.12 2.09 9.69
N GLY A 86 7.31 1.54 9.94
CA GLY A 86 8.54 2.33 10.00
C GLY A 86 8.89 2.96 8.66
N GLY A 87 8.69 2.24 7.55
CA GLY A 87 8.84 2.75 6.19
C GLY A 87 7.87 3.90 5.88
N LEU A 88 6.60 3.78 6.29
CA LEU A 88 5.63 4.87 6.24
C LEU A 88 6.12 6.09 7.02
N LEU A 89 6.51 5.91 8.30
CA LEU A 89 6.97 6.99 9.17
C LEU A 89 8.25 7.67 8.67
N LEU A 90 9.09 6.96 7.91
CA LEU A 90 10.23 7.56 7.22
C LEU A 90 9.78 8.39 6.02
N ALA A 91 8.87 7.86 5.20
CA ALA A 91 8.46 8.48 3.94
C ALA A 91 7.59 9.74 4.13
N ILE A 92 6.74 9.81 5.16
CA ILE A 92 5.90 11.00 5.44
C ILE A 92 6.69 12.29 5.65
N LYS A 93 7.97 12.19 6.01
CA LYS A 93 8.86 13.34 6.14
C LYS A 93 9.15 14.06 4.83
N GLN A 94 8.87 13.41 3.70
CA GLN A 94 9.08 13.96 2.36
C GLN A 94 7.80 14.46 1.70
N LEU A 95 6.65 14.36 2.38
CA LEU A 95 5.40 14.96 1.90
C LEU A 95 5.56 16.48 1.80
N ARG A 96 5.10 17.04 0.69
CA ARG A 96 5.17 18.49 0.37
C ARG A 96 3.87 19.20 0.73
N SER A 97 2.76 18.46 0.75
CA SER A 97 1.41 18.97 0.98
C SER A 97 0.89 18.58 2.37
N LYS A 98 -0.06 19.36 2.89
CA LYS A 98 -0.85 19.02 4.08
C LYS A 98 -2.18 18.34 3.74
N GLU A 99 -2.43 18.10 2.45
CA GLU A 99 -3.60 17.36 1.99
C GLU A 99 -3.48 15.87 2.34
N PRO A 100 -4.58 15.13 2.39
CA PRO A 100 -4.54 13.68 2.49
C PRO A 100 -3.66 13.08 1.40
N PHE A 101 -2.97 12.00 1.70
CA PHE A 101 -2.10 11.28 0.78
C PHE A 101 -2.49 9.80 0.67
N LEU A 102 -2.06 9.16 -0.42
CA LEU A 102 -2.19 7.72 -0.59
C LEU A 102 -0.98 7.00 0.01
N LEU A 103 -1.24 5.87 0.67
CA LEU A 103 -0.24 4.87 0.98
C LEU A 103 -0.58 3.61 0.19
N LEU A 104 0.42 3.06 -0.48
CA LEU A 104 0.28 1.90 -1.38
C LEU A 104 1.28 0.83 -0.99
N ASN A 105 0.83 -0.42 -0.93
CA ASN A 105 1.75 -1.55 -0.85
C ASN A 105 2.43 -1.74 -2.22
N GLY A 106 3.74 -1.88 -2.24
CA GLY A 106 4.54 -2.00 -3.47
C GLY A 106 4.48 -3.39 -4.13
N ASP A 107 3.66 -4.28 -3.61
CA ASP A 107 3.51 -5.67 -4.06
C ASP A 107 2.04 -6.08 -4.28
N THR A 108 1.11 -5.15 -4.14
CA THR A 108 -0.30 -5.34 -4.46
C THR A 108 -0.77 -4.30 -5.48
N PHE A 109 -1.65 -4.72 -6.39
CA PHE A 109 -2.39 -3.83 -7.27
C PHE A 109 -3.87 -3.96 -6.93
N PHE A 110 -4.53 -2.84 -6.70
CA PHE A 110 -5.95 -2.76 -6.47
C PHE A 110 -6.50 -1.59 -7.29
N ALA A 111 -7.41 -1.90 -8.21
CA ALA A 111 -7.95 -0.94 -9.19
C ALA A 111 -8.97 0.04 -8.55
N VAL A 112 -8.63 0.60 -7.40
CA VAL A 112 -9.48 1.55 -6.66
C VAL A 112 -9.55 2.87 -7.40
N ASN A 113 -10.76 3.37 -7.63
CA ASN A 113 -10.96 4.72 -8.16
C ASN A 113 -10.66 5.78 -7.10
N LEU A 114 -9.71 6.68 -7.38
CA LEU A 114 -9.25 7.71 -6.45
C LEU A 114 -10.36 8.67 -6.02
N ASN A 115 -11.23 9.07 -6.95
CA ASN A 115 -12.32 10.01 -6.63
C ASN A 115 -13.33 9.37 -5.68
N ASN A 116 -13.68 8.10 -5.91
CA ASN A 116 -14.61 7.36 -5.05
C ASN A 116 -14.02 7.17 -3.64
N LEU A 117 -12.75 6.77 -3.56
CA LEU A 117 -12.04 6.62 -2.29
C LEU A 117 -11.96 7.95 -1.54
N SER A 118 -11.61 9.04 -2.23
CA SER A 118 -11.51 10.38 -1.65
C SER A 118 -12.87 10.89 -1.14
N GLN A 119 -13.95 10.65 -1.91
CA GLN A 119 -15.29 11.04 -1.50
C GLN A 119 -15.74 10.24 -0.27
N HIS A 120 -15.47 8.92 -0.24
CA HIS A 120 -15.77 8.07 0.92
C HIS A 120 -14.99 8.52 2.16
N HIS A 121 -13.70 8.78 2.03
CA HIS A 121 -12.85 9.27 3.11
C HIS A 121 -13.39 10.55 3.73
N LYS A 122 -13.77 11.54 2.90
CA LYS A 122 -14.39 12.80 3.32
C LYS A 122 -15.76 12.59 3.99
N ASN A 123 -16.63 11.78 3.40
CA ASN A 123 -17.96 11.50 3.93
C ASN A 123 -17.91 10.86 5.31
N CYS A 124 -16.96 9.93 5.50
CA CYS A 124 -16.72 9.30 6.79
C CYS A 124 -15.95 10.21 7.77
N ARG A 125 -15.43 11.35 7.35
CA ARG A 125 -14.55 12.23 8.16
C ARG A 125 -13.44 11.42 8.79
N SER A 126 -12.77 10.58 8.00
CA SER A 126 -11.83 9.59 8.49
C SER A 126 -10.44 10.19 8.71
N ASP A 127 -9.74 9.75 9.75
CA ASP A 127 -8.29 9.98 9.88
C ASP A 127 -7.52 9.09 8.89
N MET A 128 -8.08 7.89 8.59
CA MET A 128 -7.53 6.93 7.63
C MET A 128 -8.66 6.10 7.02
N THR A 129 -8.54 5.77 5.74
CA THR A 129 -9.46 4.86 5.05
C THR A 129 -8.66 3.72 4.42
N LEU A 130 -9.04 2.48 4.73
CA LEU A 130 -8.51 1.27 4.13
C LEU A 130 -9.37 0.88 2.93
N SER A 131 -8.76 0.65 1.78
CA SER A 131 -9.46 -0.01 0.67
C SER A 131 -9.47 -1.51 0.90
N LEU A 132 -10.66 -2.09 0.88
CA LEU A 132 -10.93 -3.45 1.31
C LEU A 132 -11.47 -4.29 0.15
N VAL A 133 -11.03 -5.53 0.07
CA VAL A 133 -11.43 -6.51 -0.95
C VAL A 133 -12.10 -7.71 -0.31
N GLU A 134 -13.17 -8.22 -0.93
CA GLU A 134 -13.77 -9.50 -0.55
C GLU A 134 -12.85 -10.67 -0.97
N THR A 135 -12.56 -11.58 -0.05
CA THR A 135 -11.70 -12.74 -0.29
C THR A 135 -12.25 -14.01 0.36
N LYS A 136 -11.99 -15.14 -0.24
CA LYS A 136 -12.18 -16.48 0.35
C LYS A 136 -10.87 -17.04 0.93
N ASN A 137 -9.75 -16.34 0.75
CA ASN A 137 -8.43 -16.79 1.19
C ASN A 137 -8.09 -16.26 2.60
N ASN A 138 -8.87 -16.72 3.58
CA ASN A 138 -8.75 -16.27 4.98
C ASN A 138 -7.47 -16.77 5.68
N LYS A 139 -6.78 -17.76 5.10
CA LYS A 139 -5.48 -18.22 5.60
C LYS A 139 -4.36 -17.22 5.34
N ARG A 140 -4.53 -16.37 4.32
CA ARG A 140 -3.48 -15.45 3.87
C ARG A 140 -3.64 -14.03 4.37
N TYR A 141 -4.88 -13.59 4.51
CA TYR A 141 -5.21 -12.21 4.84
C TYR A 141 -5.94 -12.11 6.16
N SER A 142 -5.56 -11.12 6.97
CA SER A 142 -6.31 -10.73 8.15
C SER A 142 -7.68 -10.18 7.76
N SER A 143 -8.72 -10.56 8.50
CA SER A 143 -10.07 -10.06 8.29
C SER A 143 -10.23 -8.69 8.93
N VAL A 144 -10.79 -7.73 8.18
CA VAL A 144 -11.15 -6.42 8.69
C VAL A 144 -12.62 -6.40 9.03
N LEU A 145 -12.96 -6.07 10.27
CA LEU A 145 -14.34 -6.02 10.75
C LEU A 145 -14.84 -4.58 10.79
N LEU A 146 -16.00 -4.36 10.17
CA LEU A 146 -16.65 -3.06 10.05
C LEU A 146 -17.91 -3.01 10.92
N ASP A 147 -18.13 -1.85 11.55
CA ASP A 147 -19.39 -1.56 12.20
C ASP A 147 -20.49 -1.18 11.17
N LYS A 148 -21.72 -0.92 11.65
CA LYS A 148 -22.86 -0.52 10.82
C LYS A 148 -22.68 0.82 10.08
N HIS A 149 -21.64 1.59 10.44
CA HIS A 149 -21.30 2.86 9.80
C HIS A 149 -20.11 2.74 8.85
N GLY A 150 -19.58 1.52 8.63
CA GLY A 150 -18.41 1.26 7.79
C GLY A 150 -17.08 1.63 8.44
N LEU A 151 -17.06 1.81 9.78
CA LEU A 151 -15.82 2.07 10.50
C LEU A 151 -15.18 0.75 10.94
N VAL A 152 -13.86 0.69 10.83
CA VAL A 152 -13.07 -0.46 11.30
C VAL A 152 -13.07 -0.47 12.82
N TYR A 153 -13.47 -1.59 13.43
CA TYR A 153 -13.42 -1.76 14.88
C TYR A 153 -12.47 -2.90 15.31
N SER A 154 -12.15 -3.84 14.41
CA SER A 154 -11.19 -4.91 14.67
C SER A 154 -10.50 -5.36 13.38
N ILE A 155 -9.30 -5.90 13.55
CA ILE A 155 -8.55 -6.61 12.51
C ILE A 155 -8.17 -7.95 13.11
N ASP A 156 -8.79 -9.02 12.60
CA ASP A 156 -8.61 -10.36 13.14
C ASP A 156 -7.52 -11.10 12.34
N SER A 157 -6.75 -11.93 13.05
CA SER A 157 -5.74 -12.79 12.44
C SER A 157 -6.34 -13.72 11.38
N PRO A 158 -5.54 -14.14 10.37
CA PRO A 158 -5.97 -15.12 9.39
C PRO A 158 -6.53 -16.39 10.04
N THR A 159 -7.60 -16.95 9.46
CA THR A 159 -8.29 -18.13 9.99
C THR A 159 -8.46 -19.20 8.90
N ASP A 160 -8.74 -20.43 9.30
CA ASP A 160 -9.07 -21.55 8.40
C ASP A 160 -10.54 -21.55 7.95
N SER A 161 -11.26 -20.46 8.12
CA SER A 161 -12.67 -20.33 7.72
C SER A 161 -12.84 -20.39 6.19
N SER A 162 -13.82 -21.15 5.71
CA SER A 162 -14.24 -21.14 4.31
C SER A 162 -15.21 -19.99 3.96
N LYS A 163 -15.54 -19.14 4.95
CA LYS A 163 -16.44 -18.00 4.74
C LYS A 163 -15.72 -16.87 4.02
N THR A 164 -16.44 -16.12 3.20
CA THR A 164 -15.95 -14.88 2.62
C THR A 164 -15.65 -13.88 3.75
N SER A 165 -14.49 -13.26 3.70
CA SER A 165 -14.08 -12.19 4.60
C SER A 165 -13.70 -10.94 3.82
N ILE A 166 -13.57 -9.84 4.52
CA ILE A 166 -13.11 -8.57 3.98
C ILE A 166 -11.66 -8.39 4.42
N ALA A 167 -10.77 -8.22 3.45
CA ALA A 167 -9.34 -8.10 3.68
C ALA A 167 -8.79 -6.74 3.24
N ASN A 168 -7.67 -6.36 3.81
CA ASN A 168 -6.94 -5.15 3.42
C ASN A 168 -6.31 -5.31 2.04
N GLY A 169 -6.67 -4.41 1.10
CA GLY A 169 -6.20 -4.41 -0.29
C GLY A 169 -4.88 -3.65 -0.52
N GLY A 170 -4.26 -3.09 0.53
CA GLY A 170 -2.96 -2.42 0.42
C GLY A 170 -3.01 -1.03 -0.22
N VAL A 171 -4.18 -0.41 -0.28
CA VAL A 171 -4.39 0.98 -0.70
C VAL A 171 -5.07 1.73 0.45
N TYR A 172 -4.46 2.84 0.88
CA TYR A 172 -4.97 3.61 2.00
C TYR A 172 -5.01 5.10 1.65
N MET A 173 -6.02 5.81 2.13
CA MET A 173 -6.04 7.26 2.17
C MET A 173 -5.85 7.73 3.61
N ILE A 174 -4.92 8.65 3.83
CA ILE A 174 -4.45 9.02 5.17
C ILE A 174 -4.40 10.54 5.29
N GLU A 175 -4.97 11.08 6.36
CA GLU A 175 -4.82 12.50 6.72
C GLU A 175 -3.36 12.81 7.06
N SER A 176 -2.80 13.85 6.47
CA SER A 176 -1.36 14.20 6.60
C SER A 176 -0.92 14.47 8.04
N ASN A 177 -1.86 14.85 8.91
CA ASN A 177 -1.60 15.14 10.31
C ASN A 177 -1.68 13.91 11.24
N LEU A 178 -2.17 12.75 10.76
CA LEU A 178 -2.39 11.57 11.59
C LEU A 178 -1.12 11.12 12.31
N PHE A 179 0.02 11.19 11.64
CA PHE A 179 1.32 10.79 12.18
C PHE A 179 2.24 11.98 12.51
N SER A 180 1.70 13.19 12.71
CA SER A 180 2.49 14.42 12.94
C SER A 180 3.48 14.32 14.11
N LYS A 181 3.12 13.59 15.18
CA LYS A 181 4.00 13.35 16.33
C LYS A 181 5.28 12.57 15.95
N HIS A 182 5.21 11.73 14.92
CA HIS A 182 6.31 10.89 14.46
C HIS A 182 7.26 11.59 13.47
N GLN A 183 6.86 12.72 12.89
CA GLN A 183 7.68 13.43 11.91
C GLN A 183 9.02 13.94 12.48
N LYS A 184 9.08 14.23 13.78
CA LYS A 184 10.28 14.74 14.46
C LYS A 184 11.19 13.67 15.05
N THR A 185 10.75 12.40 15.05
CA THR A 185 11.51 11.28 15.63
C THR A 185 12.12 10.41 14.53
N SER A 186 13.22 9.71 14.85
CA SER A 186 13.71 8.64 13.98
C SER A 186 12.72 7.49 13.99
N PRO A 187 12.28 6.98 12.82
CA PRO A 187 11.36 5.86 12.80
C PRO A 187 12.04 4.61 13.37
N LYS A 188 11.29 3.86 14.15
CA LYS A 188 11.69 2.54 14.64
C LYS A 188 11.03 1.48 13.76
N LYS A 189 11.59 0.28 13.76
CA LYS A 189 10.99 -0.87 13.09
C LYS A 189 9.62 -1.15 13.71
N CYS A 190 8.58 -1.12 12.88
CA CYS A 190 7.21 -1.50 13.27
C CYS A 190 6.39 -1.89 12.04
N SER A 191 5.34 -2.67 12.28
CA SER A 191 4.32 -3.02 11.28
C SER A 191 3.19 -1.98 11.28
N LEU A 192 2.72 -1.61 10.10
CA LEU A 192 1.51 -0.79 9.98
C LEU A 192 0.29 -1.58 10.46
N GLU A 193 0.17 -2.81 10.03
CA GLU A 193 -1.00 -3.66 10.22
C GLU A 193 -1.06 -4.25 11.64
N GLU A 194 0.09 -4.69 12.18
CA GLU A 194 0.15 -5.39 13.46
C GLU A 194 0.36 -4.45 14.67
N GLU A 195 0.90 -3.24 14.42
CA GLU A 195 1.22 -2.32 15.51
C GLU A 195 0.53 -0.97 15.36
N LEU A 196 0.72 -0.23 14.24
CA LEU A 196 0.20 1.14 14.13
C LEU A 196 -1.33 1.17 14.02
N LEU A 197 -1.93 0.32 13.19
CA LEU A 197 -3.39 0.27 13.03
C LEU A 197 -4.10 -0.11 14.35
N PRO A 198 -3.70 -1.15 15.09
CA PRO A 198 -4.27 -1.42 16.41
C PRO A 198 -4.12 -0.26 17.38
N GLN A 199 -2.96 0.41 17.41
CA GLN A 199 -2.75 1.58 18.26
C GLN A 199 -3.69 2.74 17.90
N LEU A 200 -3.92 2.99 16.60
CA LEU A 200 -4.86 4.01 16.15
C LEU A 200 -6.30 3.69 16.57
N LEU A 201 -6.71 2.42 16.52
CA LEU A 201 -8.02 1.97 17.00
C LEU A 201 -8.17 2.19 18.53
N ILE A 202 -7.14 1.83 19.31
CA ILE A 202 -7.11 2.08 20.77
C ILE A 202 -7.20 3.59 21.06
N GLN A 203 -6.54 4.43 20.26
CA GLN A 203 -6.60 5.89 20.36
C GLN A 203 -7.93 6.47 19.86
N LYS A 204 -8.91 5.63 19.47
CA LYS A 204 -10.21 6.02 18.93
C LYS A 204 -10.10 6.90 17.68
N LYS A 205 -9.04 6.69 16.89
CA LYS A 205 -8.93 7.31 15.57
C LYS A 205 -10.00 6.77 14.64
N ARG A 206 -10.52 7.65 13.79
CA ARG A 206 -11.61 7.30 12.89
C ARG A 206 -11.06 6.62 11.63
N ILE A 207 -11.10 5.30 11.62
CA ILE A 207 -10.62 4.47 10.52
C ILE A 207 -11.82 3.92 9.77
N ALA A 208 -11.98 4.26 8.49
CA ALA A 208 -13.07 3.76 7.65
C ALA A 208 -12.60 2.62 6.75
N GLY A 209 -13.53 1.73 6.38
CA GLY A 209 -13.34 0.72 5.35
C GLY A 209 -14.06 1.12 4.06
N PHE A 210 -13.34 1.14 2.96
CA PHE A 210 -13.88 1.31 1.60
C PHE A 210 -13.87 -0.04 0.88
N VAL A 211 -14.99 -0.75 0.92
CA VAL A 211 -15.12 -2.07 0.26
C VAL A 211 -15.30 -1.86 -1.24
N SER A 212 -14.42 -2.45 -2.05
CA SER A 212 -14.51 -2.43 -3.51
C SER A 212 -14.45 -3.84 -4.09
N LYS A 213 -15.14 -4.03 -5.23
CA LYS A 213 -15.12 -5.26 -6.05
C LYS A 213 -14.19 -5.14 -7.26
N ASP A 214 -13.42 -4.06 -7.31
CA ASP A 214 -12.47 -3.82 -8.38
C ASP A 214 -11.35 -4.88 -8.41
N SER A 215 -10.66 -4.97 -9.54
CA SER A 215 -9.58 -5.95 -9.75
C SER A 215 -8.48 -5.80 -8.70
N PHE A 216 -8.13 -6.92 -8.06
CA PHE A 216 -7.10 -6.99 -7.03
C PHE A 216 -6.13 -8.13 -7.36
N VAL A 217 -4.83 -7.88 -7.20
CA VAL A 217 -3.79 -8.92 -7.23
C VAL A 217 -2.65 -8.57 -6.28
N ASP A 218 -2.18 -9.59 -5.54
CA ASP A 218 -1.00 -9.54 -4.68
C ASP A 218 0.06 -10.48 -5.26
N ILE A 219 1.13 -9.91 -5.82
CA ILE A 219 2.24 -10.69 -6.40
C ILE A 219 3.14 -11.38 -5.36
N GLY A 220 2.68 -11.49 -4.11
CA GLY A 220 3.44 -12.07 -3.00
C GLY A 220 3.79 -13.55 -3.13
N ILE A 221 3.11 -14.28 -4.00
CA ILE A 221 3.34 -15.70 -4.26
C ILE A 221 3.37 -15.99 -5.76
N PRO A 222 4.08 -17.05 -6.21
CA PRO A 222 4.22 -17.37 -7.63
C PRO A 222 2.89 -17.58 -8.37
N HIS A 223 1.89 -18.18 -7.73
CA HIS A 223 0.58 -18.40 -8.34
C HIS A 223 -0.07 -17.08 -8.78
N ASP A 224 -0.19 -16.10 -7.86
CA ASP A 224 -0.86 -14.83 -8.13
C ASP A 224 -0.01 -13.92 -9.03
N TYR A 225 1.33 -14.05 -8.94
CA TYR A 225 2.25 -13.40 -9.86
C TYR A 225 1.98 -13.78 -11.32
N ASN A 226 1.69 -15.06 -11.60
CA ASN A 226 1.37 -15.52 -12.95
C ASN A 226 0.03 -14.96 -13.47
N LEU A 227 -0.93 -14.70 -12.56
CA LEU A 227 -2.24 -14.12 -12.92
C LEU A 227 -2.19 -12.59 -13.09
N ALA A 228 -1.16 -11.95 -12.54
CA ALA A 228 -1.06 -10.50 -12.54
C ALA A 228 -1.03 -9.88 -13.94
N ALA A 229 -0.48 -10.59 -14.94
CA ALA A 229 -0.37 -10.11 -16.31
C ALA A 229 -1.74 -9.79 -16.94
N ASP A 230 -2.72 -10.66 -16.72
CA ASP A 230 -4.06 -10.50 -17.31
C ASP A 230 -4.84 -9.38 -16.60
N ILE A 231 -4.72 -9.30 -15.28
CA ILE A 231 -5.36 -8.25 -14.49
C ILE A 231 -4.79 -6.88 -14.85
N LEU A 232 -3.45 -6.73 -14.83
CA LEU A 232 -2.80 -5.44 -15.06
C LEU A 232 -3.00 -4.91 -16.48
N SER A 233 -3.06 -5.79 -17.49
CA SER A 233 -3.26 -5.37 -18.90
C SER A 233 -4.63 -4.74 -19.16
N GLN A 234 -5.58 -4.88 -18.27
CA GLN A 234 -6.92 -4.28 -18.38
C GLN A 234 -6.96 -2.82 -17.86
N HIS A 235 -5.93 -2.40 -17.13
CA HIS A 235 -5.94 -1.14 -16.40
C HIS A 235 -4.83 -0.16 -16.78
N VAL A 236 -3.80 -0.62 -17.54
CA VAL A 236 -2.60 0.20 -17.87
C VAL A 236 -2.12 -0.05 -19.28
#